data_e6e881badb9711f65121086e1e8a05b7
#
_entry.id   e6e881badb9711f65121086e1e8a05b7
#
_cell.length_a   1.000
_cell.length_b   1.000
_cell.length_c   1.000
_cell.angle_alpha   90.00
_cell.angle_beta   90.00
_cell.angle_gamma   90.00
#
_symmetry.space_group_name_H-M   'P 1'
#
loop_
_entity.id
_entity.type
_entity.pdbx_description
1 polymer ?
#
loop_
_entity_poly.entity_id
_entity_poly.type
_entity_poly.pdbx_seq_one_letter_code
_entity_poly.pdbx_strand_id
1 'polypeptide(L)'
;YFDMAEIAWNNAGTMLAYTCKPLTGTAYAVSTDSDIFVYDLESGATQNICKPTNFNTGKPVNDQAAMVGYDKYPVWSPDDSKIAFLSQRRAGNESDKARLFVYDCHTAEMQDLTADFDYNAQNVVWSGNDLIYFIAPIEATHQICRVAPSVGEVEVITRGDHDINAFTMAGERIAAEMCTISMATEFFEINPEDGSLAQISAINKSVYDNIRMGEVQKRWVKTTDGKQMLTWVILPPDFDPSQKYPVLLYCQGGPQSVVSQFWSYRWNFQLMAAQGYIVVAPNRRGLPSFGQEWLDQISGDYSGQNIRDYLSAIDDVAREPWADRERMGCVGASYGGYSVYFLAGCHEKRFKAFISHCGIFDFDSMYGETEELFFVNNDYGGPYWDTANATAQRSYANSPHKFVSKWDTPILIITGEKDFRIPYTQSLEAFTAARTLGIPARLVAFENEAHQVFKPQNSLVWNREFFGWLDKYVK
;
A
#
# COMPACT_ATOMS: atom_id res chain seq x y z
N TYR A 1 3.68 -8.92 -13.13
CA TYR A 1 2.69 -8.20 -13.93
C TYR A 1 3.32 -6.96 -14.51
N PHE A 2 3.25 -6.83 -15.83
CA PHE A 2 3.70 -5.65 -16.57
C PHE A 2 2.46 -4.97 -17.16
N ASP A 3 2.36 -3.66 -17.04
CA ASP A 3 1.27 -2.87 -17.59
C ASP A 3 1.73 -1.96 -18.75
N MET A 4 0.84 -1.18 -19.29
CA MET A 4 1.14 -0.29 -20.40
C MET A 4 2.13 0.84 -20.05
N ALA A 5 2.25 1.22 -18.77
CA ALA A 5 3.20 2.22 -18.31
C ALA A 5 4.64 1.69 -18.26
N GLU A 6 4.85 0.38 -18.45
CA GLU A 6 6.16 -0.25 -18.47
C GLU A 6 6.76 -0.36 -19.87
N ILE A 7 6.14 0.28 -20.88
CA ILE A 7 6.61 0.35 -22.26
C ILE A 7 6.54 1.81 -22.72
N ALA A 8 7.67 2.36 -23.17
CA ALA A 8 7.77 3.75 -23.60
C ALA A 8 8.51 3.89 -24.93
N TRP A 9 7.85 4.50 -25.92
CA TRP A 9 8.51 4.97 -27.13
C TRP A 9 9.38 6.19 -26.81
N ASN A 10 10.53 6.27 -27.48
CA ASN A 10 11.25 7.54 -27.55
C ASN A 10 10.51 8.53 -28.48
N ASN A 11 10.80 9.82 -28.36
CA ASN A 11 10.07 10.86 -29.12
C ASN A 11 10.29 10.77 -30.63
N ALA A 12 11.46 10.28 -31.05
CA ALA A 12 11.78 10.03 -32.46
C ALA A 12 11.04 8.82 -33.07
N GLY A 13 10.44 7.94 -32.24
CA GLY A 13 9.75 6.74 -32.68
C GLY A 13 10.69 5.65 -33.22
N THR A 14 11.95 5.67 -32.84
CA THR A 14 13.00 4.76 -33.33
C THR A 14 13.44 3.74 -32.28
N MET A 15 13.16 3.99 -31.01
CA MET A 15 13.54 3.12 -29.90
C MET A 15 12.36 2.86 -28.96
N LEU A 16 12.39 1.71 -28.30
CA LEU A 16 11.41 1.29 -27.32
C LEU A 16 12.13 0.93 -26.00
N ALA A 17 11.84 1.65 -24.93
CA ALA A 17 12.25 1.26 -23.59
C ALA A 17 11.13 0.45 -22.91
N TYR A 18 11.49 -0.65 -22.23
CA TYR A 18 10.49 -1.49 -21.57
C TYR A 18 11.08 -2.23 -20.36
N THR A 19 10.21 -2.52 -19.38
CA THR A 19 10.56 -3.38 -18.25
C THR A 19 10.51 -4.85 -18.68
N CYS A 20 11.49 -5.64 -18.29
CA CYS A 20 11.48 -7.07 -18.46
C CYS A 20 12.14 -7.79 -17.28
N LYS A 21 11.57 -8.93 -16.89
CA LYS A 21 12.13 -9.83 -15.87
C LYS A 21 12.77 -11.02 -16.57
N PRO A 22 14.10 -11.00 -16.80
CA PRO A 22 14.77 -12.01 -17.64
C PRO A 22 15.08 -13.30 -16.87
N LEU A 23 14.26 -13.65 -15.91
CA LEU A 23 14.40 -14.84 -15.08
C LEU A 23 13.47 -15.97 -15.56
N THR A 24 13.83 -17.22 -15.28
CA THR A 24 13.04 -18.39 -15.62
C THR A 24 12.99 -19.40 -14.47
N GLY A 25 12.02 -20.31 -14.51
CA GLY A 25 11.87 -21.38 -13.51
C GLY A 25 11.63 -20.83 -12.10
N THR A 26 12.23 -21.44 -11.10
CA THR A 26 12.08 -21.07 -9.69
C THR A 26 12.53 -19.63 -9.41
N ALA A 27 13.59 -19.16 -10.08
CA ALA A 27 14.07 -17.79 -9.90
C ALA A 27 13.01 -16.76 -10.31
N TYR A 28 12.24 -17.03 -11.37
CA TYR A 28 11.11 -16.17 -11.76
C TYR A 28 10.05 -16.06 -10.67
N ALA A 29 9.75 -17.18 -9.98
CA ALA A 29 8.70 -17.22 -8.97
C ALA A 29 9.06 -16.52 -7.66
N VAL A 30 10.35 -16.49 -7.29
CA VAL A 30 10.80 -16.01 -5.96
C VAL A 30 11.56 -14.67 -5.99
N SER A 31 11.85 -14.12 -7.15
CA SER A 31 12.57 -12.84 -7.29
C SER A 31 11.70 -11.77 -7.91
N THR A 32 11.96 -10.51 -7.56
CA THR A 32 11.39 -9.31 -8.21
C THR A 32 12.36 -8.63 -9.17
N ASP A 33 13.52 -9.23 -9.43
CA ASP A 33 14.57 -8.68 -10.29
C ASP A 33 14.08 -8.47 -11.73
N SER A 34 13.74 -7.23 -12.06
CA SER A 34 13.38 -6.78 -13.40
C SER A 34 14.31 -5.65 -13.82
N ASP A 35 14.57 -5.55 -15.12
CA ASP A 35 15.49 -4.56 -15.69
C ASP A 35 14.78 -3.74 -16.78
N ILE A 36 15.33 -2.56 -17.06
CA ILE A 36 14.93 -1.76 -18.23
C ILE A 36 15.75 -2.17 -19.43
N PHE A 37 15.06 -2.52 -20.51
CA PHE A 37 15.64 -2.84 -21.81
C PHE A 37 15.31 -1.74 -22.81
N VAL A 38 16.26 -1.46 -23.71
CA VAL A 38 16.06 -0.56 -24.85
C VAL A 38 16.23 -1.37 -26.12
N TYR A 39 15.21 -1.35 -26.97
CA TYR A 39 15.20 -1.97 -28.29
C TYR A 39 15.30 -0.89 -29.36
N ASP A 40 16.28 -1.02 -30.23
CA ASP A 40 16.48 -0.16 -31.42
C ASP A 40 15.83 -0.81 -32.65
N LEU A 41 14.91 -0.10 -33.28
CA LEU A 41 14.11 -0.64 -34.39
C LEU A 41 14.92 -0.80 -35.69
N GLU A 42 15.93 0.03 -35.93
CA GLU A 42 16.72 0.00 -37.13
C GLU A 42 17.71 -1.16 -37.12
N SER A 43 18.46 -1.29 -36.05
CA SER A 43 19.47 -2.35 -35.90
C SER A 43 18.89 -3.69 -35.41
N GLY A 44 17.71 -3.69 -34.79
CA GLY A 44 17.15 -4.84 -34.10
C GLY A 44 17.88 -5.21 -32.80
N ALA A 45 18.78 -4.36 -32.33
CA ALA A 45 19.56 -4.61 -31.10
C ALA A 45 18.73 -4.35 -29.86
N THR A 46 18.97 -5.15 -28.81
CA THR A 46 18.41 -4.94 -27.48
C THR A 46 19.54 -4.77 -26.46
N GLN A 47 19.44 -3.75 -25.63
CA GLN A 47 20.37 -3.46 -24.55
C GLN A 47 19.66 -3.46 -23.20
N ASN A 48 20.23 -4.15 -22.20
CA ASN A 48 19.85 -3.99 -20.80
C ASN A 48 20.62 -2.80 -20.22
N ILE A 49 19.94 -1.74 -19.82
CA ILE A 49 20.59 -0.54 -19.29
C ILE A 49 20.86 -0.62 -17.78
N CYS A 50 20.16 -1.49 -17.03
CA CYS A 50 20.35 -1.68 -15.60
C CYS A 50 21.57 -2.56 -15.30
N LYS A 51 21.88 -3.53 -16.19
CA LYS A 51 23.00 -4.47 -16.05
C LYS A 51 23.82 -4.56 -17.35
N PRO A 52 24.42 -3.44 -17.83
CA PRO A 52 25.18 -3.48 -19.07
C PRO A 52 26.39 -4.40 -18.92
N THR A 53 26.61 -5.25 -19.92
CA THR A 53 27.77 -6.16 -19.96
C THR A 53 28.78 -5.66 -20.98
N ASN A 54 30.08 -5.81 -20.64
CA ASN A 54 31.13 -5.57 -21.61
C ASN A 54 31.07 -6.66 -22.71
N PHE A 55 30.91 -6.24 -23.96
CA PHE A 55 30.74 -7.12 -25.12
C PHE A 55 31.88 -8.15 -25.26
N ASN A 56 33.12 -7.76 -24.92
CA ASN A 56 34.29 -8.62 -25.09
C ASN A 56 34.51 -9.60 -23.92
N THR A 57 34.02 -9.32 -22.74
CA THR A 57 34.30 -10.11 -21.53
C THR A 57 33.06 -10.76 -20.92
N GLY A 58 31.87 -10.37 -21.34
CA GLY A 58 30.60 -10.79 -20.73
C GLY A 58 30.44 -10.40 -19.26
N LYS A 59 31.34 -9.55 -18.73
CA LYS A 59 31.28 -9.08 -17.34
C LYS A 59 30.53 -7.76 -17.27
N PRO A 60 29.84 -7.46 -16.13
CA PRO A 60 29.25 -6.16 -15.89
C PRO A 60 30.26 -5.03 -16.07
N VAL A 61 29.83 -3.94 -16.70
CA VAL A 61 30.70 -2.77 -16.98
C VAL A 61 31.01 -1.98 -15.70
N ASN A 62 30.09 -2.00 -14.77
CA ASN A 62 30.24 -1.37 -13.45
C ASN A 62 29.63 -2.29 -12.38
N ASP A 63 29.86 -1.99 -11.11
CA ASP A 63 29.34 -2.78 -9.98
C ASP A 63 27.82 -2.55 -9.79
N GLN A 64 27.06 -2.91 -10.81
CA GLN A 64 25.59 -2.87 -10.80
C GLN A 64 24.95 -4.13 -10.23
N ALA A 65 25.71 -4.97 -9.52
CA ALA A 65 25.19 -6.05 -8.70
C ALA A 65 24.18 -5.58 -7.64
N ALA A 66 24.07 -4.24 -7.45
CA ALA A 66 23.10 -3.62 -6.56
C ALA A 66 21.69 -3.39 -7.18
N MET A 67 21.50 -3.59 -8.50
CA MET A 67 20.20 -3.45 -9.17
C MET A 67 19.56 -4.83 -9.34
N VAL A 68 19.11 -5.41 -8.24
CA VAL A 68 18.53 -6.76 -8.19
C VAL A 68 17.05 -6.75 -7.73
N GLY A 69 16.48 -5.56 -7.55
CA GLY A 69 15.07 -5.36 -7.27
C GLY A 69 14.26 -5.03 -8.53
N TYR A 70 13.12 -4.40 -8.33
CA TYR A 70 12.34 -3.85 -9.45
C TYR A 70 13.05 -2.67 -10.08
N ASP A 71 13.26 -2.72 -11.40
CA ASP A 71 13.54 -1.57 -12.26
C ASP A 71 12.37 -1.42 -13.21
N LYS A 72 11.59 -0.30 -13.10
CA LYS A 72 10.27 -0.15 -13.74
C LYS A 72 10.02 1.26 -14.25
N TYR A 73 9.01 1.37 -15.10
CA TYR A 73 8.41 2.63 -15.57
C TYR A 73 9.40 3.56 -16.26
N PRO A 74 10.02 3.12 -17.37
CA PRO A 74 10.95 3.96 -18.13
C PRO A 74 10.22 5.13 -18.79
N VAL A 75 10.80 6.33 -18.70
CA VAL A 75 10.29 7.56 -19.30
C VAL A 75 11.41 8.30 -20.00
N TRP A 76 11.31 8.49 -21.31
CA TRP A 76 12.29 9.21 -22.10
C TRP A 76 12.24 10.72 -21.82
N SER A 77 13.43 11.37 -21.82
CA SER A 77 13.52 12.83 -21.87
C SER A 77 13.00 13.35 -23.22
N PRO A 78 12.51 14.59 -23.31
CA PRO A 78 11.97 15.13 -24.57
C PRO A 78 12.93 15.11 -25.76
N ASP A 79 14.24 15.15 -25.52
CA ASP A 79 15.29 15.08 -26.56
C ASP A 79 15.83 13.66 -26.80
N ASP A 80 15.26 12.64 -26.16
CA ASP A 80 15.68 11.25 -26.22
C ASP A 80 17.10 10.96 -25.70
N SER A 81 17.74 11.93 -25.04
CA SER A 81 19.11 11.75 -24.52
C SER A 81 19.19 10.98 -23.19
N LYS A 82 18.07 10.89 -22.47
CA LYS A 82 18.04 10.26 -21.13
C LYS A 82 16.78 9.41 -20.95
N ILE A 83 16.87 8.44 -20.03
CA ILE A 83 15.73 7.64 -19.55
C ILE A 83 15.67 7.76 -18.04
N ALA A 84 14.53 8.25 -17.52
CA ALA A 84 14.21 8.18 -16.10
C ALA A 84 13.45 6.88 -15.82
N PHE A 85 13.67 6.25 -14.67
CA PHE A 85 12.96 5.05 -14.25
C PHE A 85 13.00 4.87 -12.72
N LEU A 86 12.17 3.96 -12.20
CA LEU A 86 12.15 3.64 -10.77
C LEU A 86 12.93 2.36 -10.50
N SER A 87 13.72 2.35 -9.42
CA SER A 87 14.56 1.21 -9.04
C SER A 87 14.47 0.91 -7.55
N GLN A 88 14.28 -0.37 -7.22
CA GLN A 88 14.43 -0.91 -5.86
C GLN A 88 15.76 -1.66 -5.74
N ARG A 89 16.35 -1.65 -4.55
CA ARG A 89 17.68 -2.21 -4.33
C ARG A 89 17.67 -3.73 -4.13
N ARG A 90 16.61 -4.28 -3.53
CA ARG A 90 16.57 -5.67 -3.04
C ARG A 90 15.56 -6.51 -3.82
N ALA A 91 15.96 -7.68 -4.31
CA ALA A 91 15.09 -8.62 -4.99
C ALA A 91 14.12 -9.29 -3.98
N GLY A 92 12.86 -9.39 -4.35
CA GLY A 92 11.82 -10.02 -3.53
C GLY A 92 11.30 -9.14 -2.38
N ASN A 93 11.75 -7.89 -2.27
CA ASN A 93 11.40 -7.03 -1.15
C ASN A 93 10.47 -5.87 -1.53
N GLU A 94 9.18 -6.04 -1.24
CA GLU A 94 8.18 -4.98 -1.39
C GLU A 94 8.38 -3.80 -0.42
N SER A 95 9.13 -4.00 0.67
CA SER A 95 9.47 -2.96 1.63
C SER A 95 10.64 -2.07 1.17
N ASP A 96 11.14 -2.23 -0.05
CA ASP A 96 12.27 -1.42 -0.51
C ASP A 96 11.80 -0.09 -1.13
N LYS A 97 12.61 0.97 -0.91
CA LYS A 97 12.33 2.29 -1.44
C LYS A 97 12.42 2.29 -2.98
N ALA A 98 11.37 2.77 -3.64
CA ALA A 98 11.39 3.05 -5.08
C ALA A 98 12.16 4.36 -5.31
N ARG A 99 13.38 4.26 -5.81
CA ARG A 99 14.29 5.38 -6.09
C ARG A 99 14.13 5.85 -7.53
N LEU A 100 14.31 7.13 -7.78
CA LEU A 100 14.30 7.72 -9.11
C LEU A 100 15.72 7.75 -9.68
N PHE A 101 15.93 6.99 -10.76
CA PHE A 101 17.18 6.95 -11.52
C PHE A 101 17.04 7.67 -12.86
N VAL A 102 18.17 8.21 -13.34
CA VAL A 102 18.33 8.70 -14.70
C VAL A 102 19.53 8.01 -15.34
N TYR A 103 19.31 7.42 -16.52
CA TYR A 103 20.33 6.87 -17.40
C TYR A 103 20.59 7.83 -18.55
N ASP A 104 21.86 8.17 -18.78
CA ASP A 104 22.31 8.96 -19.94
C ASP A 104 22.65 8.03 -21.11
N CYS A 105 21.93 8.19 -22.22
CA CYS A 105 22.04 7.31 -23.38
C CYS A 105 23.39 7.48 -24.14
N HIS A 106 24.09 8.59 -23.96
CA HIS A 106 25.35 8.87 -24.64
C HIS A 106 26.57 8.37 -23.85
N THR A 107 26.54 8.57 -22.53
CA THR A 107 27.67 8.22 -21.65
C THR A 107 27.50 6.85 -20.99
N ALA A 108 26.29 6.29 -21.00
CA ALA A 108 25.87 5.11 -20.24
C ALA A 108 26.05 5.28 -18.71
N GLU A 109 26.11 6.51 -18.25
CA GLU A 109 26.13 6.82 -16.83
C GLU A 109 24.75 6.76 -16.20
N MET A 110 24.69 6.39 -14.93
CA MET A 110 23.45 6.26 -14.17
C MET A 110 23.56 7.03 -12.87
N GLN A 111 22.50 7.79 -12.54
CA GLN A 111 22.45 8.63 -11.36
C GLN A 111 21.20 8.34 -10.54
N ASP A 112 21.33 8.11 -9.24
CA ASP A 112 20.23 8.06 -8.26
C ASP A 112 19.91 9.50 -7.81
N LEU A 113 18.76 10.03 -8.25
CA LEU A 113 18.33 11.40 -7.91
C LEU A 113 17.66 11.51 -6.54
N THR A 114 17.31 10.40 -5.93
CA THR A 114 16.61 10.34 -4.64
C THR A 114 17.39 9.62 -3.55
N ALA A 115 18.72 9.55 -3.69
CA ALA A 115 19.58 8.88 -2.72
C ALA A 115 19.36 9.40 -1.29
N ASP A 116 19.32 10.73 -1.14
CA ASP A 116 19.15 11.43 0.15
C ASP A 116 17.68 11.77 0.48
N PHE A 117 16.72 11.34 -0.36
CA PHE A 117 15.30 11.56 -0.16
C PHE A 117 14.64 10.26 0.33
N ASP A 118 14.20 10.23 1.60
CA ASP A 118 13.77 9.00 2.28
C ASP A 118 12.30 8.64 2.04
N TYR A 119 11.79 8.91 0.82
CA TYR A 119 10.45 8.54 0.38
C TYR A 119 10.48 7.90 -1.01
N ASN A 120 9.45 7.11 -1.33
CA ASN A 120 9.29 6.52 -2.65
C ASN A 120 9.01 7.58 -3.72
N ALA A 121 9.53 7.37 -4.93
CA ALA A 121 9.10 8.12 -6.12
C ALA A 121 8.06 7.32 -6.90
N GLN A 122 7.09 8.03 -7.50
CA GLN A 122 6.01 7.48 -8.32
C GLN A 122 5.64 8.47 -9.44
N ASN A 123 5.05 7.99 -10.52
CA ASN A 123 4.47 8.83 -11.59
C ASN A 123 5.43 9.92 -12.09
N VAL A 124 6.52 9.49 -12.72
CA VAL A 124 7.63 10.34 -13.18
C VAL A 124 7.26 11.07 -14.47
N VAL A 125 7.47 12.39 -14.54
CA VAL A 125 7.21 13.23 -15.72
C VAL A 125 8.37 14.21 -15.93
N TRP A 126 8.92 14.26 -17.15
CA TRP A 126 9.91 15.25 -17.54
C TRP A 126 9.26 16.61 -17.85
N SER A 127 9.89 17.69 -17.39
CA SER A 127 9.61 19.06 -17.78
C SER A 127 10.84 19.67 -18.47
N GLY A 128 10.83 19.68 -19.80
CA GLY A 128 12.06 19.88 -20.57
C GLY A 128 13.06 18.74 -20.34
N ASN A 129 14.33 18.99 -20.62
CA ASN A 129 15.40 17.98 -20.50
C ASN A 129 16.13 18.01 -19.16
N ASP A 130 15.82 18.99 -18.30
CA ASP A 130 16.62 19.35 -17.12
C ASP A 130 15.84 19.27 -15.81
N LEU A 131 14.55 18.96 -15.84
CA LEU A 131 13.72 18.91 -14.65
C LEU A 131 12.77 17.72 -14.70
N ILE A 132 12.64 17.02 -13.57
CA ILE A 132 11.73 15.89 -13.41
C ILE A 132 10.78 16.19 -12.27
N TYR A 133 9.48 15.97 -12.51
CA TYR A 133 8.44 15.96 -11.49
C TYR A 133 8.03 14.52 -11.19
N PHE A 134 7.67 14.27 -9.94
CA PHE A 134 7.18 12.97 -9.50
C PHE A 134 6.27 13.09 -8.28
N ILE A 135 5.51 12.06 -7.97
CA ILE A 135 4.71 11.97 -6.74
C ILE A 135 5.53 11.24 -5.68
N ALA A 136 5.45 11.72 -4.43
CA ALA A 136 5.99 11.03 -3.26
C ALA A 136 4.96 10.91 -2.14
N PRO A 137 4.83 9.72 -1.49
CA PRO A 137 4.06 9.57 -0.27
C PRO A 137 4.84 10.16 0.92
N ILE A 138 4.34 11.26 1.49
CA ILE A 138 5.00 11.98 2.59
C ILE A 138 4.00 12.14 3.74
N GLU A 139 4.32 11.61 4.91
CA GLU A 139 3.48 11.71 6.12
C GLU A 139 1.99 11.43 5.87
N ALA A 140 1.71 10.29 5.22
CA ALA A 140 0.38 9.81 4.89
C ALA A 140 -0.43 10.74 3.94
N THR A 141 0.26 11.43 3.05
CA THR A 141 -0.29 12.23 1.95
C THR A 141 0.53 11.99 0.69
N HIS A 142 0.00 12.26 -0.51
CA HIS A 142 0.75 12.18 -1.75
C HIS A 142 0.98 13.57 -2.32
N GLN A 143 2.26 13.96 -2.42
CA GLN A 143 2.68 15.29 -2.83
C GLN A 143 3.45 15.26 -4.14
N ILE A 144 3.35 16.32 -4.95
CA ILE A 144 4.26 16.53 -6.09
C ILE A 144 5.59 17.05 -5.58
N CYS A 145 6.65 16.41 -6.07
CA CYS A 145 8.04 16.81 -5.88
C CYS A 145 8.68 17.08 -7.23
N ARG A 146 9.81 17.82 -7.24
CA ARG A 146 10.66 17.99 -8.41
C ARG A 146 12.12 17.83 -8.07
N VAL A 147 12.92 17.44 -9.07
CA VAL A 147 14.38 17.34 -8.97
C VAL A 147 15.03 17.65 -10.32
N ALA A 148 16.10 18.43 -10.29
CA ALA A 148 16.95 18.63 -11.46
C ALA A 148 18.11 17.63 -11.42
N PRO A 149 18.35 16.81 -12.47
CA PRO A 149 19.46 15.84 -12.49
C PRO A 149 20.81 16.47 -12.24
N SER A 150 21.02 17.73 -12.67
CA SER A 150 22.28 18.47 -12.45
C SER A 150 22.53 18.88 -10.99
N VAL A 151 21.47 18.92 -10.14
CA VAL A 151 21.55 19.36 -8.74
C VAL A 151 21.39 18.19 -7.79
N GLY A 152 20.44 17.29 -8.06
CA GLY A 152 20.19 16.10 -7.22
C GLY A 152 19.47 16.39 -5.90
N GLU A 153 18.96 17.62 -5.68
CA GLU A 153 18.18 17.98 -4.50
C GLU A 153 16.69 17.94 -4.82
N VAL A 154 15.91 17.19 -4.02
CA VAL A 154 14.47 17.06 -4.18
C VAL A 154 13.75 18.21 -3.48
N GLU A 155 12.90 18.89 -4.21
CA GLU A 155 12.01 19.92 -3.69
C GLU A 155 10.57 19.42 -3.64
N VAL A 156 9.89 19.55 -2.48
CA VAL A 156 8.47 19.24 -2.32
C VAL A 156 7.64 20.46 -2.70
N ILE A 157 6.88 20.36 -3.77
CA ILE A 157 6.12 21.47 -4.36
C ILE A 157 4.77 21.66 -3.67
N THR A 158 3.96 20.60 -3.58
CA THR A 158 2.63 20.67 -2.94
C THR A 158 2.70 20.32 -1.47
N ARG A 159 1.74 20.83 -0.70
CA ARG A 159 1.61 20.55 0.75
C ARG A 159 0.13 20.53 1.12
N GLY A 160 -0.24 19.72 2.10
CA GLY A 160 -1.60 19.64 2.61
C GLY A 160 -2.07 18.19 2.80
N ASP A 161 -3.22 18.04 3.45
CA ASP A 161 -3.80 16.73 3.72
C ASP A 161 -4.66 16.30 2.51
N HIS A 162 -3.99 15.81 1.47
CA HIS A 162 -4.58 15.31 0.23
C HIS A 162 -3.72 14.22 -0.40
N ASP A 163 -4.30 13.49 -1.34
CA ASP A 163 -3.58 12.59 -2.23
C ASP A 163 -3.66 13.08 -3.67
N ILE A 164 -2.51 13.37 -4.26
CA ILE A 164 -2.38 13.52 -5.70
C ILE A 164 -2.11 12.12 -6.27
N ASN A 165 -3.09 11.58 -7.02
CA ASN A 165 -3.04 10.21 -7.53
C ASN A 165 -2.29 10.10 -8.87
N ALA A 166 -2.43 11.11 -9.70
CA ALA A 166 -1.75 11.24 -10.98
C ALA A 166 -1.66 12.71 -11.39
N PHE A 167 -0.73 13.03 -12.27
CA PHE A 167 -0.66 14.34 -12.89
C PHE A 167 -0.09 14.26 -14.30
N THR A 168 -0.33 15.30 -15.07
CA THR A 168 0.26 15.52 -16.40
C THR A 168 0.70 16.97 -16.54
N MET A 169 1.61 17.21 -17.47
CA MET A 169 2.16 18.56 -17.73
C MET A 169 1.99 18.97 -19.19
N ALA A 170 1.72 20.25 -19.39
CA ALA A 170 1.73 20.90 -20.70
C ALA A 170 2.48 22.23 -20.57
N GLY A 171 3.75 22.28 -21.00
CA GLY A 171 4.65 23.37 -20.65
C GLY A 171 4.82 23.48 -19.14
N GLU A 172 4.57 24.66 -18.59
CA GLU A 172 4.67 24.93 -17.14
C GLU A 172 3.37 24.66 -16.37
N ARG A 173 2.31 24.21 -17.04
CA ARG A 173 1.02 23.93 -16.37
C ARG A 173 0.96 22.47 -15.93
N ILE A 174 0.50 22.25 -14.71
CA ILE A 174 0.28 20.92 -14.13
C ILE A 174 -1.22 20.74 -13.92
N ALA A 175 -1.78 19.66 -14.48
CA ALA A 175 -3.13 19.20 -14.17
C ALA A 175 -3.02 17.87 -13.40
N ALA A 176 -3.73 17.79 -12.26
CA ALA A 176 -3.62 16.64 -11.35
C ALA A 176 -4.99 16.07 -10.97
N GLU A 177 -5.01 14.79 -10.73
CA GLU A 177 -6.10 14.07 -10.05
C GLU A 177 -5.83 14.09 -8.55
N MET A 178 -6.75 14.67 -7.78
CA MET A 178 -6.60 14.80 -6.33
C MET A 178 -7.84 14.30 -5.60
N CYS A 179 -7.63 13.59 -4.50
CA CYS A 179 -8.70 13.21 -3.58
C CYS A 179 -8.31 13.48 -2.12
N THR A 180 -9.31 13.38 -1.23
CA THR A 180 -9.11 13.34 0.22
C THR A 180 -10.01 12.27 0.82
N ILE A 181 -9.86 11.94 2.11
CA ILE A 181 -10.79 11.07 2.84
C ILE A 181 -12.25 11.57 2.72
N SER A 182 -12.45 12.88 2.49
CA SER A 182 -13.77 13.52 2.39
C SER A 182 -14.16 13.96 0.97
N MET A 183 -13.34 13.67 -0.03
CA MET A 183 -13.60 14.09 -1.41
C MET A 183 -13.11 13.02 -2.38
N ALA A 184 -14.02 12.47 -3.21
CA ALA A 184 -13.64 11.64 -4.34
C ALA A 184 -12.79 12.45 -5.34
N THR A 185 -12.08 11.75 -6.22
CA THR A 185 -11.16 12.36 -7.17
C THR A 185 -11.82 13.48 -7.98
N GLU A 186 -11.18 14.64 -7.95
CA GLU A 186 -11.47 15.81 -8.76
C GLU A 186 -10.19 16.30 -9.44
N PHE A 187 -10.32 17.13 -10.50
CA PHE A 187 -9.18 17.70 -11.19
C PHE A 187 -8.79 19.06 -10.63
N PHE A 188 -7.49 19.27 -10.49
CA PHE A 188 -6.89 20.50 -10.00
C PHE A 188 -5.79 20.99 -10.94
N GLU A 189 -5.67 22.28 -11.11
CA GLU A 189 -4.47 22.93 -11.64
C GLU A 189 -3.52 23.22 -10.47
N ILE A 190 -2.24 22.94 -10.67
CA ILE A 190 -1.19 23.17 -9.67
C ILE A 190 -0.20 24.16 -10.23
N ASN A 191 0.07 25.21 -9.46
CA ASN A 191 1.13 26.16 -9.78
C ASN A 191 2.49 25.54 -9.42
N PRO A 192 3.41 25.34 -10.37
CA PRO A 192 4.71 24.71 -10.11
C PRO A 192 5.66 25.57 -9.27
N GLU A 193 5.41 26.87 -9.13
CA GLU A 193 6.28 27.80 -8.40
C GLU A 193 6.01 27.79 -6.89
N ASP A 194 4.74 27.70 -6.49
CA ASP A 194 4.33 27.81 -5.07
C ASP A 194 3.47 26.64 -4.58
N GLY A 195 3.15 25.68 -5.45
CA GLY A 195 2.36 24.50 -5.13
C GLY A 195 0.87 24.81 -4.86
N SER A 196 0.40 26.01 -5.14
CA SER A 196 -1.01 26.37 -4.93
C SER A 196 -1.93 25.56 -5.84
N LEU A 197 -3.09 25.21 -5.30
CA LEU A 197 -4.08 24.32 -5.92
C LEU A 197 -5.31 25.11 -6.33
N ALA A 198 -5.74 24.96 -7.58
CA ALA A 198 -7.00 25.53 -8.09
C ALA A 198 -7.88 24.40 -8.63
N GLN A 199 -9.04 24.18 -8.01
CA GLN A 199 -9.97 23.13 -8.45
C GLN A 199 -10.56 23.47 -9.83
N ILE A 200 -10.46 22.53 -10.79
CA ILE A 200 -10.96 22.68 -12.16
C ILE A 200 -12.33 22.00 -12.29
N SER A 201 -12.51 20.85 -11.68
CA SER A 201 -13.75 20.07 -11.77
C SER A 201 -14.52 20.05 -10.45
N ALA A 202 -15.82 19.85 -10.51
CA ALA A 202 -16.71 19.69 -9.36
C ALA A 202 -17.79 18.66 -9.68
N ILE A 203 -17.36 17.48 -10.15
CA ILE A 203 -18.22 16.42 -10.69
C ILE A 203 -19.22 15.92 -9.63
N ASN A 204 -18.73 15.79 -8.39
CA ASN A 204 -19.51 15.27 -7.27
C ASN A 204 -20.21 16.34 -6.43
N LYS A 205 -20.17 17.62 -6.85
CA LYS A 205 -20.74 18.73 -6.06
C LYS A 205 -22.19 18.51 -5.66
N SER A 206 -23.02 18.06 -6.59
CA SER A 206 -24.45 17.82 -6.32
C SER A 206 -24.69 16.74 -5.29
N VAL A 207 -23.78 15.78 -5.14
CA VAL A 207 -23.82 14.76 -4.09
C VAL A 207 -23.39 15.38 -2.75
N TYR A 208 -22.25 16.06 -2.74
CA TYR A 208 -21.68 16.66 -1.51
C TYR A 208 -22.56 17.74 -0.90
N ASP A 209 -23.29 18.51 -1.72
CA ASP A 209 -24.24 19.50 -1.22
C ASP A 209 -25.39 18.88 -0.41
N ASN A 210 -25.62 17.57 -0.52
CA ASN A 210 -26.72 16.85 0.12
C ASN A 210 -26.27 15.86 1.21
N ILE A 211 -24.98 15.73 1.48
CA ILE A 211 -24.43 14.86 2.52
C ILE A 211 -23.55 15.66 3.48
N ARG A 212 -23.44 15.17 4.70
CA ARG A 212 -22.53 15.73 5.69
C ARG A 212 -21.39 14.78 5.93
N MET A 213 -20.17 15.28 5.84
CA MET A 213 -18.94 14.53 6.13
C MET A 213 -18.54 14.73 7.58
N GLY A 214 -17.92 13.71 8.15
CA GLY A 214 -17.28 13.79 9.45
C GLY A 214 -15.93 14.52 9.37
N GLU A 215 -15.52 15.12 10.47
CA GLU A 215 -14.20 15.74 10.61
C GLU A 215 -13.10 14.67 10.55
N VAL A 216 -12.03 14.96 9.81
CA VAL A 216 -10.82 14.11 9.72
C VAL A 216 -9.72 14.77 10.54
N GLN A 217 -9.25 14.09 11.57
CA GLN A 217 -8.22 14.58 12.48
C GLN A 217 -6.90 13.85 12.24
N LYS A 218 -5.80 14.60 12.16
CA LYS A 218 -4.43 14.09 12.12
C LYS A 218 -3.90 13.97 13.55
N ARG A 219 -3.65 12.74 14.01
CA ARG A 219 -3.24 12.48 15.40
C ARG A 219 -1.92 11.72 15.44
N TRP A 220 -0.97 12.22 16.20
CA TRP A 220 0.29 11.53 16.45
C TRP A 220 0.19 10.73 17.75
N VAL A 221 0.29 9.42 17.62
CA VAL A 221 0.16 8.48 18.74
C VAL A 221 1.53 7.93 19.11
N LYS A 222 1.85 7.97 20.41
CA LYS A 222 3.08 7.38 20.92
C LYS A 222 2.97 5.86 20.97
N THR A 223 3.89 5.17 20.29
CA THR A 223 3.97 3.71 20.26
C THR A 223 4.65 3.15 21.50
N THR A 224 4.56 1.83 21.73
CA THR A 224 5.14 1.16 22.89
C THR A 224 6.66 1.26 22.99
N ASP A 225 7.35 1.46 21.86
CA ASP A 225 8.80 1.69 21.79
C ASP A 225 9.19 3.17 21.73
N GLY A 226 8.21 4.07 21.93
CA GLY A 226 8.43 5.51 22.09
C GLY A 226 8.46 6.32 20.81
N LYS A 227 8.25 5.72 19.64
CA LYS A 227 8.15 6.44 18.35
C LYS A 227 6.78 7.11 18.21
N GLN A 228 6.65 8.04 17.26
CA GLN A 228 5.41 8.72 16.92
C GLN A 228 4.80 8.10 15.66
N MET A 229 3.53 7.72 15.75
CA MET A 229 2.76 7.10 14.65
C MET A 229 1.59 8.00 14.26
N LEU A 230 1.56 8.43 13.00
CA LEU A 230 0.42 9.16 12.48
C LEU A 230 -0.81 8.25 12.38
N THR A 231 -1.92 8.72 12.91
CA THR A 231 -3.21 8.04 12.89
C THR A 231 -4.29 9.01 12.43
N TRP A 232 -5.01 8.65 11.37
CA TRP A 232 -6.22 9.38 11.00
C TRP A 232 -7.36 8.97 11.93
N VAL A 233 -8.05 9.96 12.48
CA VAL A 233 -9.26 9.75 13.29
C VAL A 233 -10.41 10.47 12.60
N ILE A 234 -11.42 9.72 12.18
CA ILE A 234 -12.58 10.26 11.47
C ILE A 234 -13.77 10.23 12.42
N LEU A 235 -14.28 11.41 12.73
CA LEU A 235 -15.42 11.58 13.63
C LEU A 235 -16.75 11.44 12.86
N PRO A 236 -17.84 11.02 13.50
CA PRO A 236 -19.17 11.04 12.88
C PRO A 236 -19.59 12.44 12.42
N PRO A 237 -20.41 12.57 11.36
CA PRO A 237 -21.07 13.84 11.07
C PRO A 237 -21.85 14.36 12.30
N ASP A 238 -21.85 15.67 12.52
CA ASP A 238 -22.48 16.32 13.66
C ASP A 238 -21.97 15.81 15.02
N PHE A 239 -20.67 15.50 15.10
CA PHE A 239 -20.04 15.02 16.31
C PHE A 239 -20.29 15.95 17.51
N ASP A 240 -20.77 15.36 18.61
CA ASP A 240 -20.98 16.04 19.89
C ASP A 240 -20.03 15.42 20.94
N PRO A 241 -19.03 16.16 21.44
CA PRO A 241 -18.08 15.63 22.41
C PRO A 241 -18.68 15.25 23.78
N SER A 242 -19.94 15.61 24.04
CA SER A 242 -20.66 15.17 25.22
C SER A 242 -21.29 13.78 25.12
N GLN A 243 -21.37 13.23 23.89
CA GLN A 243 -21.89 11.89 23.62
C GLN A 243 -20.79 10.85 23.62
N LYS A 244 -21.17 9.56 23.77
CA LYS A 244 -20.26 8.42 23.62
C LYS A 244 -20.52 7.68 22.31
N TYR A 245 -19.44 7.43 21.57
CA TYR A 245 -19.49 6.79 20.26
C TYR A 245 -18.76 5.45 20.26
N PRO A 246 -19.26 4.44 19.52
CA PRO A 246 -18.51 3.23 19.23
C PRO A 246 -17.28 3.55 18.40
N VAL A 247 -16.19 2.80 18.62
CA VAL A 247 -14.89 3.04 17.96
C VAL A 247 -14.54 1.85 17.08
N LEU A 248 -14.02 2.13 15.89
CA LEU A 248 -13.66 1.12 14.90
C LEU A 248 -12.18 1.25 14.55
N LEU A 249 -11.38 0.24 14.90
CA LEU A 249 -10.00 0.14 14.44
C LEU A 249 -9.99 -0.40 13.02
N TYR A 250 -9.37 0.35 12.11
CA TYR A 250 -9.09 -0.08 10.75
C TYR A 250 -7.67 -0.61 10.62
N CYS A 251 -7.52 -1.85 10.17
CA CYS A 251 -6.25 -2.49 9.88
C CYS A 251 -5.98 -2.44 8.37
N GLN A 252 -4.94 -1.72 7.97
CA GLN A 252 -4.56 -1.54 6.57
C GLN A 252 -3.95 -2.81 5.99
N GLY A 253 -4.32 -3.11 4.74
CA GLY A 253 -3.73 -4.15 3.92
C GLY A 253 -2.31 -3.81 3.41
N GLY A 254 -1.84 -4.57 2.47
CA GLY A 254 -0.48 -4.50 1.92
C GLY A 254 0.33 -5.73 2.28
N PRO A 255 1.27 -5.67 3.24
CA PRO A 255 1.41 -4.73 4.36
C PRO A 255 2.03 -3.36 4.02
N GLN A 256 2.70 -3.21 2.88
CA GLN A 256 3.43 -1.99 2.50
C GLN A 256 2.53 -1.00 1.73
N SER A 257 1.41 -0.61 2.32
CA SER A 257 0.45 0.33 1.73
C SER A 257 0.01 1.39 2.75
N VAL A 258 0.26 2.66 2.46
CA VAL A 258 -0.01 3.78 3.37
C VAL A 258 -1.51 3.98 3.61
N VAL A 259 -1.88 4.34 4.84
CA VAL A 259 -3.19 4.92 5.15
C VAL A 259 -3.11 6.41 4.92
N SER A 260 -3.29 6.81 3.67
CA SER A 260 -3.20 8.21 3.23
C SER A 260 -4.56 8.90 3.23
N GLN A 261 -4.67 9.96 2.46
CA GLN A 261 -5.92 10.68 2.23
C GLN A 261 -6.81 10.03 1.15
N PHE A 262 -6.58 8.77 0.81
CA PHE A 262 -7.29 8.09 -0.27
C PHE A 262 -8.80 8.10 -0.10
N TRP A 263 -9.52 8.31 -1.21
CA TRP A 263 -10.95 8.03 -1.32
C TRP A 263 -11.15 6.59 -1.80
N SER A 264 -11.92 5.80 -1.07
CA SER A 264 -12.23 4.42 -1.46
C SER A 264 -13.74 4.19 -1.51
N TYR A 265 -14.24 3.57 -2.58
CA TYR A 265 -15.63 3.12 -2.67
C TYR A 265 -15.87 1.79 -1.95
N ARG A 266 -14.82 1.10 -1.51
CA ARG A 266 -14.89 -0.16 -0.76
C ARG A 266 -14.72 0.05 0.74
N TRP A 267 -13.59 0.63 1.14
CA TRP A 267 -13.23 0.94 2.53
C TRP A 267 -13.36 2.44 2.74
N ASN A 268 -14.61 2.94 2.76
CA ASN A 268 -14.90 4.36 2.87
C ASN A 268 -15.01 4.78 4.33
N PHE A 269 -14.05 5.53 4.83
CA PHE A 269 -14.03 5.97 6.23
C PHE A 269 -15.17 6.93 6.55
N GLN A 270 -15.56 7.78 5.61
CA GLN A 270 -16.70 8.69 5.80
C GLN A 270 -18.03 7.93 5.90
N LEU A 271 -18.18 6.85 5.13
CA LEU A 271 -19.38 5.99 5.24
C LEU A 271 -19.40 5.27 6.60
N MET A 272 -18.25 4.79 7.11
CA MET A 272 -18.17 4.19 8.44
C MET A 272 -18.49 5.21 9.52
N ALA A 273 -17.96 6.44 9.40
CA ALA A 273 -18.25 7.53 10.32
C ALA A 273 -19.73 7.94 10.28
N ALA A 274 -20.35 8.00 9.09
CA ALA A 274 -21.76 8.31 8.92
C ALA A 274 -22.68 7.25 9.55
N GLN A 275 -22.20 6.02 9.75
CA GLN A 275 -22.89 5.00 10.54
C GLN A 275 -22.74 5.21 12.07
N GLY A 276 -22.11 6.28 12.49
CA GLY A 276 -21.95 6.66 13.90
C GLY A 276 -20.71 6.06 14.59
N TYR A 277 -19.74 5.55 13.85
CA TYR A 277 -18.47 5.06 14.38
C TYR A 277 -17.40 6.15 14.33
N ILE A 278 -16.57 6.21 15.36
CA ILE A 278 -15.27 6.88 15.25
C ILE A 278 -14.30 5.90 14.62
N VAL A 279 -13.72 6.27 13.47
CA VAL A 279 -12.78 5.41 12.75
C VAL A 279 -11.35 5.78 13.13
N VAL A 280 -10.57 4.80 13.53
CA VAL A 280 -9.15 4.92 13.90
C VAL A 280 -8.33 4.17 12.87
N ALA A 281 -7.59 4.90 12.06
CA ALA A 281 -6.84 4.37 10.92
C ALA A 281 -5.34 4.70 11.04
N PRO A 282 -4.57 3.87 11.75
CA PRO A 282 -3.17 4.14 12.06
C PRO A 282 -2.22 3.76 10.92
N ASN A 283 -1.15 4.52 10.76
CA ASN A 283 0.00 4.21 9.93
C ASN A 283 1.07 3.45 10.74
N ARG A 284 0.77 2.19 11.05
CA ARG A 284 1.65 1.30 11.80
C ARG A 284 2.96 1.02 11.08
N ARG A 285 3.96 0.41 11.75
CA ARG A 285 5.21 -0.03 11.11
C ARG A 285 4.99 -0.85 9.86
N GLY A 286 5.88 -0.68 8.88
CA GLY A 286 5.84 -1.35 7.60
C GLY A 286 5.02 -0.65 6.53
N LEU A 287 4.43 0.51 6.82
CA LEU A 287 3.80 1.35 5.80
C LEU A 287 4.82 2.33 5.22
N PRO A 288 4.79 2.61 3.91
CA PRO A 288 5.60 3.66 3.32
C PRO A 288 5.17 5.04 3.83
N SER A 289 5.89 6.11 3.45
CA SER A 289 5.57 7.50 3.82
C SER A 289 6.19 8.02 5.12
N PHE A 290 6.96 7.19 5.83
CA PHE A 290 7.60 7.55 7.09
C PHE A 290 9.09 7.14 7.12
N GLY A 291 9.72 7.04 5.95
CA GLY A 291 11.11 6.63 5.77
C GLY A 291 11.31 5.11 5.68
N GLN A 292 12.49 4.74 5.16
CA GLN A 292 12.85 3.34 4.91
C GLN A 292 12.95 2.51 6.20
N GLU A 293 13.46 3.11 7.29
CA GLU A 293 13.52 2.42 8.60
C GLU A 293 12.16 1.99 9.11
N TRP A 294 11.12 2.85 8.93
CA TRP A 294 9.75 2.52 9.31
C TRP A 294 9.16 1.41 8.45
N LEU A 295 9.42 1.48 7.15
CA LEU A 295 8.94 0.53 6.15
C LEU A 295 9.55 -0.86 6.35
N ASP A 296 10.84 -0.96 6.61
CA ASP A 296 11.57 -2.24 6.76
C ASP A 296 11.14 -3.08 7.97
N GLN A 297 10.50 -2.47 8.97
CA GLN A 297 10.14 -3.15 10.23
C GLN A 297 8.95 -4.11 10.12
N ILE A 298 8.49 -4.45 8.93
CA ILE A 298 7.39 -5.38 8.72
C ILE A 298 7.87 -6.75 8.21
N SER A 299 8.81 -6.78 7.27
CA SER A 299 9.31 -8.03 6.69
C SER A 299 10.02 -8.87 7.75
N GLY A 300 9.60 -10.14 7.88
CA GLY A 300 10.08 -11.06 8.91
C GLY A 300 9.54 -10.85 10.32
N ASP A 301 8.62 -9.88 10.53
CA ASP A 301 8.00 -9.62 11.84
C ASP A 301 6.54 -9.15 11.76
N TYR A 302 5.67 -9.93 11.14
CA TYR A 302 4.24 -9.61 11.01
C TYR A 302 3.50 -9.55 12.36
N SER A 303 3.96 -10.25 13.36
CA SER A 303 3.32 -10.36 14.69
C SER A 303 3.91 -9.44 15.76
N GLY A 304 4.89 -8.62 15.39
CA GLY A 304 5.68 -7.84 16.35
C GLY A 304 5.15 -6.44 16.62
N GLN A 305 6.00 -5.43 16.37
CA GLN A 305 5.71 -4.05 16.74
C GLN A 305 4.49 -3.48 16.01
N ASN A 306 4.24 -3.88 14.77
CA ASN A 306 3.06 -3.46 14.00
C ASN A 306 1.72 -3.80 14.68
N ILE A 307 1.63 -4.96 15.35
CA ILE A 307 0.43 -5.33 16.14
C ILE A 307 0.31 -4.46 17.38
N ARG A 308 1.43 -4.18 18.06
CA ARG A 308 1.45 -3.26 19.21
C ARG A 308 1.11 -1.82 18.81
N ASP A 309 1.45 -1.42 17.59
CA ASP A 309 1.10 -0.12 17.01
C ASP A 309 -0.42 0.01 16.84
N TYR A 310 -1.12 -1.01 16.33
CA TYR A 310 -2.59 -1.03 16.27
C TYR A 310 -3.22 -0.90 17.65
N LEU A 311 -2.71 -1.64 18.64
CA LEU A 311 -3.20 -1.54 20.02
C LEU A 311 -2.91 -0.18 20.64
N SER A 312 -1.75 0.42 20.36
CA SER A 312 -1.42 1.78 20.81
C SER A 312 -2.38 2.82 20.24
N ALA A 313 -2.76 2.71 18.97
CA ALA A 313 -3.69 3.63 18.33
C ALA A 313 -5.09 3.58 18.95
N ILE A 314 -5.65 2.38 19.10
CA ILE A 314 -6.98 2.22 19.66
C ILE A 314 -7.03 2.59 21.15
N ASP A 315 -6.00 2.24 21.92
CA ASP A 315 -5.90 2.57 23.34
C ASP A 315 -5.74 4.08 23.57
N ASP A 316 -5.08 4.79 22.67
CA ASP A 316 -4.93 6.24 22.73
C ASP A 316 -6.28 6.95 22.54
N VAL A 317 -7.01 6.58 21.48
CA VAL A 317 -8.35 7.14 21.20
C VAL A 317 -9.35 6.73 22.29
N ALA A 318 -9.25 5.52 22.83
CA ALA A 318 -10.12 5.04 23.89
C ALA A 318 -9.97 5.81 25.23
N ARG A 319 -8.97 6.67 25.38
CA ARG A 319 -8.84 7.57 26.54
C ARG A 319 -9.76 8.78 26.49
N GLU A 320 -10.23 9.11 25.28
CA GLU A 320 -11.10 10.26 25.09
C GLU A 320 -12.47 10.04 25.76
N PRO A 321 -13.07 11.10 26.37
CA PRO A 321 -14.33 10.99 27.10
C PRO A 321 -15.51 10.58 26.19
N TRP A 322 -15.43 10.87 24.89
CA TRP A 322 -16.42 10.54 23.88
C TRP A 322 -16.25 9.14 23.28
N ALA A 323 -15.14 8.45 23.54
CA ALA A 323 -14.94 7.08 23.09
C ALA A 323 -15.59 6.07 24.04
N ASP A 324 -16.40 5.15 23.50
CA ASP A 324 -16.99 4.09 24.29
C ASP A 324 -16.13 2.82 24.23
N ARG A 325 -15.40 2.57 25.30
CA ARG A 325 -14.50 1.41 25.43
C ARG A 325 -15.25 0.07 25.41
N GLU A 326 -16.55 0.08 25.75
CA GLU A 326 -17.36 -1.13 25.73
C GLU A 326 -17.97 -1.41 24.36
N ARG A 327 -17.77 -0.51 23.39
CA ARG A 327 -18.28 -0.61 22.02
C ARG A 327 -17.17 -0.39 20.99
N MET A 328 -16.17 -1.29 20.98
CA MET A 328 -15.07 -1.23 20.02
C MET A 328 -15.11 -2.43 19.07
N GLY A 329 -14.88 -2.18 17.78
CA GLY A 329 -14.73 -3.17 16.73
C GLY A 329 -13.38 -3.08 16.04
N CYS A 330 -12.96 -4.15 15.35
CA CYS A 330 -11.72 -4.19 14.57
C CYS A 330 -11.98 -4.81 13.20
N VAL A 331 -11.56 -4.12 12.14
CA VAL A 331 -11.84 -4.51 10.77
C VAL A 331 -10.61 -4.36 9.88
N GLY A 332 -10.48 -5.20 8.85
CA GLY A 332 -9.38 -5.10 7.90
C GLY A 332 -9.49 -6.09 6.76
N ALA A 333 -8.72 -5.84 5.69
CA ALA A 333 -8.66 -6.69 4.51
C ALA A 333 -7.22 -7.07 4.17
N SER A 334 -7.04 -8.25 3.52
CA SER A 334 -5.74 -8.71 3.06
C SER A 334 -4.78 -8.89 4.24
N TYR A 335 -3.60 -8.27 4.23
CA TYR A 335 -2.76 -8.18 5.42
C TYR A 335 -3.51 -7.57 6.63
N GLY A 336 -4.43 -6.62 6.40
CA GLY A 336 -5.31 -6.11 7.46
C GLY A 336 -6.26 -7.18 8.01
N GLY A 337 -6.74 -8.08 7.17
CA GLY A 337 -7.51 -9.26 7.56
C GLY A 337 -6.69 -10.26 8.37
N TYR A 338 -5.41 -10.46 8.02
CA TYR A 338 -4.43 -11.15 8.85
C TYR A 338 -4.31 -10.49 10.24
N SER A 339 -4.15 -9.16 10.26
CA SER A 339 -4.03 -8.42 11.52
C SER A 339 -5.25 -8.60 12.40
N VAL A 340 -6.45 -8.64 11.81
CA VAL A 340 -7.70 -8.96 12.52
C VAL A 340 -7.66 -10.35 13.15
N TYR A 341 -7.25 -11.39 12.40
CA TYR A 341 -7.12 -12.74 12.92
C TYR A 341 -6.08 -12.85 14.04
N PHE A 342 -4.94 -12.17 13.88
CA PHE A 342 -3.92 -12.16 14.91
C PHE A 342 -4.38 -11.42 16.18
N LEU A 343 -5.00 -10.23 16.01
CA LEU A 343 -5.57 -9.47 17.12
C LEU A 343 -6.67 -10.23 17.86
N ALA A 344 -7.47 -11.04 17.16
CA ALA A 344 -8.47 -11.89 17.81
C ALA A 344 -7.86 -12.85 18.87
N GLY A 345 -6.59 -13.19 18.73
CA GLY A 345 -5.85 -14.01 19.70
C GLY A 345 -5.10 -13.24 20.78
N CYS A 346 -5.05 -11.89 20.72
CA CYS A 346 -4.23 -11.10 21.66
C CYS A 346 -4.82 -9.72 22.06
N HIS A 347 -6.10 -9.45 21.74
CA HIS A 347 -6.71 -8.13 21.98
C HIS A 347 -7.09 -7.83 23.44
N GLU A 348 -6.97 -8.79 24.35
CA GLU A 348 -7.23 -8.61 25.79
C GLU A 348 -8.61 -7.97 26.06
N LYS A 349 -9.65 -8.50 25.44
CA LYS A 349 -11.06 -8.06 25.58
C LYS A 349 -11.39 -6.65 25.08
N ARG A 350 -10.49 -6.00 24.28
CA ARG A 350 -10.75 -4.67 23.75
C ARG A 350 -11.93 -4.62 22.78
N PHE A 351 -12.03 -5.63 21.90
CA PHE A 351 -13.02 -5.61 20.83
C PHE A 351 -14.23 -6.51 21.10
N LYS A 352 -15.41 -6.09 20.65
CA LYS A 352 -16.68 -6.83 20.74
C LYS A 352 -17.03 -7.55 19.44
N ALA A 353 -16.42 -7.15 18.32
CA ALA A 353 -16.56 -7.79 17.03
C ALA A 353 -15.30 -7.62 16.17
N PHE A 354 -15.09 -8.62 15.32
CA PHE A 354 -14.07 -8.60 14.27
C PHE A 354 -14.70 -8.77 12.90
N ILE A 355 -14.10 -8.12 11.88
CA ILE A 355 -14.39 -8.36 10.47
C ILE A 355 -13.07 -8.53 9.70
N SER A 356 -12.84 -9.72 9.18
CA SER A 356 -11.70 -10.03 8.30
C SER A 356 -12.18 -10.28 6.89
N HIS A 357 -11.68 -9.49 5.94
CA HIS A 357 -11.91 -9.71 4.52
C HIS A 357 -10.63 -10.24 3.88
N CYS A 358 -10.69 -11.40 3.20
CA CYS A 358 -9.56 -12.06 2.54
C CYS A 358 -8.26 -12.02 3.37
N GLY A 359 -8.34 -12.34 4.67
CA GLY A 359 -7.19 -12.33 5.57
C GLY A 359 -6.37 -13.60 5.50
N ILE A 360 -5.05 -13.50 5.71
CA ILE A 360 -4.16 -14.65 5.86
C ILE A 360 -4.36 -15.25 7.25
N PHE A 361 -4.69 -16.53 7.32
CA PHE A 361 -4.95 -17.22 8.57
C PHE A 361 -3.86 -18.26 8.91
N ASP A 362 -3.44 -19.05 7.94
CA ASP A 362 -2.41 -20.07 8.07
C ASP A 362 -1.25 -19.79 7.09
N PHE A 363 -0.08 -19.47 7.64
CA PHE A 363 1.11 -19.17 6.84
C PHE A 363 1.67 -20.38 6.11
N ASP A 364 1.50 -21.59 6.68
CA ASP A 364 1.99 -22.82 6.06
C ASP A 364 1.21 -23.09 4.75
N SER A 365 -0.13 -23.07 4.79
CA SER A 365 -0.95 -23.25 3.58
C SER A 365 -0.84 -22.06 2.64
N MET A 366 -0.80 -20.83 3.15
CA MET A 366 -0.62 -19.61 2.34
C MET A 366 0.63 -19.67 1.45
N TYR A 367 1.76 -20.15 1.98
CA TYR A 367 2.99 -20.28 1.20
C TYR A 367 2.83 -21.21 -0.01
N GLY A 368 2.03 -22.26 0.12
CA GLY A 368 1.79 -23.25 -0.94
C GLY A 368 0.70 -22.88 -1.94
N GLU A 369 -0.12 -21.86 -1.66
CA GLU A 369 -1.34 -21.58 -2.41
C GLU A 369 -1.33 -20.22 -3.15
N THR A 370 -0.54 -19.24 -2.67
CA THR A 370 -0.56 -17.88 -3.22
C THR A 370 0.06 -17.77 -4.61
N GLU A 371 -0.49 -16.90 -5.45
CA GLU A 371 0.12 -16.51 -6.71
C GLU A 371 1.39 -15.65 -6.53
N GLU A 372 1.57 -15.01 -5.36
CA GLU A 372 2.67 -14.10 -5.06
C GLU A 372 3.75 -14.78 -4.21
N LEU A 373 4.31 -15.88 -4.71
CA LEU A 373 5.31 -16.66 -3.96
C LEU A 373 6.55 -15.83 -3.58
N PHE A 374 7.00 -14.91 -4.45
CA PHE A 374 8.12 -14.01 -4.16
C PHE A 374 7.88 -13.19 -2.90
N PHE A 375 6.66 -12.67 -2.74
CA PHE A 375 6.27 -11.83 -1.62
C PHE A 375 6.32 -12.59 -0.30
N VAL A 376 5.60 -13.72 -0.18
CA VAL A 376 5.57 -14.51 1.06
C VAL A 376 6.94 -15.11 1.36
N ASN A 377 7.69 -15.54 0.34
CA ASN A 377 9.05 -16.05 0.52
C ASN A 377 9.99 -15.00 1.13
N ASN A 378 9.89 -13.74 0.68
CA ASN A 378 10.68 -12.65 1.25
C ASN A 378 10.17 -12.25 2.64
N ASP A 379 8.87 -11.98 2.78
CA ASP A 379 8.29 -11.42 3.99
C ASP A 379 8.21 -12.40 5.16
N TYR A 380 8.11 -13.71 4.89
CA TYR A 380 8.20 -14.73 5.95
C TYR A 380 9.67 -15.12 6.26
N GLY A 381 10.61 -14.69 5.41
CA GLY A 381 12.04 -15.00 5.51
C GLY A 381 12.43 -16.31 4.84
N GLY A 382 11.53 -16.99 4.14
CA GLY A 382 11.76 -18.23 3.43
C GLY A 382 10.61 -19.24 3.58
N PRO A 383 10.73 -20.46 2.99
CA PRO A 383 9.71 -21.48 3.08
C PRO A 383 9.64 -22.12 4.48
N TYR A 384 8.46 -22.66 4.85
CA TYR A 384 8.22 -23.28 6.16
C TYR A 384 9.11 -24.50 6.44
N TRP A 385 9.60 -25.18 5.39
CA TRP A 385 10.51 -26.33 5.54
C TRP A 385 11.98 -25.95 5.71
N ASP A 386 12.34 -24.68 5.60
CA ASP A 386 13.70 -24.20 5.93
C ASP A 386 13.86 -24.07 7.45
N THR A 387 14.11 -25.20 8.08
CA THR A 387 14.23 -25.29 9.54
C THR A 387 15.50 -24.65 10.10
N ALA A 388 16.48 -24.32 9.24
CA ALA A 388 17.71 -23.64 9.64
C ALA A 388 17.53 -22.11 9.65
N ASN A 389 16.51 -21.58 9.02
CA ASN A 389 16.24 -20.15 8.91
C ASN A 389 15.41 -19.63 10.10
N ALA A 390 16.06 -18.98 11.05
CA ALA A 390 15.43 -18.50 12.27
C ALA A 390 14.29 -17.50 12.01
N THR A 391 14.40 -16.66 10.95
CA THR A 391 13.34 -15.70 10.57
C THR A 391 12.12 -16.43 10.06
N ALA A 392 12.28 -17.38 9.15
CA ALA A 392 11.20 -18.21 8.63
C ALA A 392 10.49 -18.95 9.78
N GLN A 393 11.25 -19.66 10.62
CA GLN A 393 10.69 -20.41 11.73
C GLN A 393 9.92 -19.52 12.72
N ARG A 394 10.40 -18.30 12.99
CA ARG A 394 9.69 -17.31 13.82
C ARG A 394 8.38 -16.89 13.15
N SER A 395 8.38 -16.62 11.85
CA SER A 395 7.19 -16.22 11.11
C SER A 395 6.10 -17.29 11.19
N TYR A 396 6.42 -18.53 10.85
CA TYR A 396 5.47 -19.65 10.91
C TYR A 396 5.01 -19.98 12.33
N ALA A 397 5.87 -19.83 13.34
CA ALA A 397 5.49 -20.00 14.74
C ALA A 397 4.45 -18.97 15.21
N ASN A 398 4.39 -17.81 14.55
CA ASN A 398 3.47 -16.71 14.85
C ASN A 398 2.30 -16.61 13.85
N SER A 399 2.02 -17.63 13.08
CA SER A 399 0.84 -17.71 12.22
C SER A 399 -0.46 -17.69 13.03
N PRO A 400 -1.50 -16.90 12.63
CA PRO A 400 -2.72 -16.71 13.41
C PRO A 400 -3.43 -18.00 13.83
N HIS A 401 -3.44 -19.03 12.97
CA HIS A 401 -4.11 -20.30 13.26
C HIS A 401 -3.61 -20.97 14.54
N LYS A 402 -2.38 -20.70 14.96
CA LYS A 402 -1.78 -21.26 16.19
C LYS A 402 -2.31 -20.60 17.47
N PHE A 403 -3.04 -19.51 17.35
CA PHE A 403 -3.58 -18.75 18.48
C PHE A 403 -5.11 -18.80 18.59
N VAL A 404 -5.80 -19.59 17.77
CA VAL A 404 -7.27 -19.66 17.75
C VAL A 404 -7.88 -20.09 19.09
N SER A 405 -7.15 -20.88 19.89
CA SER A 405 -7.59 -21.26 21.24
C SER A 405 -7.81 -20.08 22.18
N LYS A 406 -7.30 -18.90 21.83
CA LYS A 406 -7.48 -17.64 22.58
C LYS A 406 -8.62 -16.79 22.02
N TRP A 407 -9.23 -17.18 20.90
CA TRP A 407 -10.34 -16.46 20.30
C TRP A 407 -11.60 -16.62 21.16
N ASP A 408 -12.34 -15.53 21.36
CA ASP A 408 -13.54 -15.51 22.20
C ASP A 408 -14.60 -14.49 21.71
N THR A 409 -14.32 -13.81 20.61
CA THR A 409 -15.08 -12.64 20.13
C THR A 409 -15.73 -12.94 18.78
N PRO A 410 -16.99 -12.52 18.55
CA PRO A 410 -17.67 -12.71 17.28
C PRO A 410 -16.89 -12.20 16.06
N ILE A 411 -16.86 -12.99 14.97
CA ILE A 411 -16.10 -12.68 13.76
C ILE A 411 -16.92 -12.87 12.48
N LEU A 412 -16.94 -11.84 11.63
CA LEU A 412 -17.39 -11.90 10.23
C LEU A 412 -16.19 -12.11 9.33
N ILE A 413 -16.27 -13.13 8.46
CA ILE A 413 -15.23 -13.48 7.49
C ILE A 413 -15.82 -13.30 6.10
N ILE A 414 -15.13 -12.52 5.24
CA ILE A 414 -15.55 -12.22 3.87
C ILE A 414 -14.45 -12.63 2.91
N THR A 415 -14.79 -13.22 1.76
CA THR A 415 -13.82 -13.64 0.75
C THR A 415 -14.42 -13.69 -0.64
N GLY A 416 -13.58 -13.55 -1.68
CA GLY A 416 -13.91 -13.92 -3.05
C GLY A 416 -13.41 -15.33 -3.35
N GLU A 417 -14.21 -16.15 -4.03
CA GLU A 417 -13.80 -17.52 -4.36
C GLU A 417 -12.73 -17.61 -5.45
N LYS A 418 -12.50 -16.52 -6.18
CA LYS A 418 -11.46 -16.37 -7.20
C LYS A 418 -10.24 -15.59 -6.71
N ASP A 419 -10.06 -15.53 -5.40
CA ASP A 419 -8.88 -14.94 -4.80
C ASP A 419 -7.72 -15.93 -4.87
N PHE A 420 -6.73 -15.64 -5.72
CA PHE A 420 -5.48 -16.40 -5.86
C PHE A 420 -4.32 -15.76 -5.11
N ARG A 421 -4.50 -14.54 -4.62
CA ARG A 421 -3.52 -13.82 -3.80
C ARG A 421 -3.51 -14.33 -2.38
N ILE A 422 -4.68 -14.25 -1.72
CA ILE A 422 -4.95 -14.91 -0.45
C ILE A 422 -6.11 -15.86 -0.68
N PRO A 423 -5.84 -17.14 -0.99
CA PRO A 423 -6.85 -18.10 -1.40
C PRO A 423 -8.00 -18.22 -0.40
N TYR A 424 -9.20 -18.39 -0.91
CA TYR A 424 -10.41 -18.43 -0.08
C TYR A 424 -10.40 -19.54 0.97
N THR A 425 -9.55 -20.55 0.79
CA THR A 425 -9.27 -21.62 1.78
C THR A 425 -8.84 -21.07 3.13
N GLN A 426 -8.06 -19.96 3.15
CA GLN A 426 -7.70 -19.23 4.38
C GLN A 426 -8.93 -18.80 5.19
N SER A 427 -9.96 -18.32 4.49
CA SER A 427 -11.24 -17.94 5.11
C SER A 427 -12.06 -19.13 5.59
N LEU A 428 -12.02 -20.26 4.87
CA LEU A 428 -12.68 -21.51 5.28
C LEU A 428 -12.04 -22.09 6.56
N GLU A 429 -10.71 -22.10 6.63
CA GLU A 429 -9.96 -22.55 7.81
C GLU A 429 -10.32 -21.70 9.04
N ALA A 430 -10.27 -20.38 8.91
CA ALA A 430 -10.62 -19.45 10.00
C ALA A 430 -12.08 -19.60 10.45
N PHE A 431 -13.02 -19.75 9.52
CA PHE A 431 -14.43 -19.98 9.83
C PHE A 431 -14.64 -21.31 10.57
N THR A 432 -14.02 -22.38 10.10
CA THR A 432 -14.09 -23.69 10.73
C THR A 432 -13.55 -23.65 12.15
N ALA A 433 -12.39 -23.00 12.36
CA ALA A 433 -11.79 -22.82 13.68
C ALA A 433 -12.73 -22.09 14.65
N ALA A 434 -13.26 -20.92 14.22
CA ALA A 434 -14.19 -20.12 15.03
C ALA A 434 -15.45 -20.91 15.41
N ARG A 435 -16.07 -21.61 14.43
CA ARG A 435 -17.29 -22.39 14.68
C ARG A 435 -17.06 -23.59 15.57
N THR A 436 -15.93 -24.27 15.42
CA THR A 436 -15.57 -25.42 16.26
C THR A 436 -15.34 -25.02 17.73
N LEU A 437 -14.84 -23.81 17.94
CA LEU A 437 -14.68 -23.21 19.28
C LEU A 437 -15.99 -22.65 19.87
N GLY A 438 -17.10 -22.71 19.13
CA GLY A 438 -18.39 -22.17 19.58
C GLY A 438 -18.50 -20.64 19.48
N ILE A 439 -17.55 -19.99 18.79
CA ILE A 439 -17.55 -18.55 18.60
C ILE A 439 -18.62 -18.18 17.55
N PRO A 440 -19.45 -17.15 17.78
CA PRO A 440 -20.33 -16.63 16.76
C PRO A 440 -19.53 -16.20 15.53
N ALA A 441 -19.71 -16.89 14.42
CA ALA A 441 -19.00 -16.59 13.18
C ALA A 441 -19.95 -16.68 11.97
N ARG A 442 -19.70 -15.83 10.99
CA ARG A 442 -20.37 -15.82 9.68
C ARG A 442 -19.35 -15.78 8.57
N LEU A 443 -19.53 -16.59 7.55
CA LEU A 443 -18.75 -16.57 6.32
C LEU A 443 -19.62 -16.02 5.18
N VAL A 444 -19.10 -15.05 4.44
CA VAL A 444 -19.68 -14.51 3.20
C VAL A 444 -18.69 -14.72 2.08
N ALA A 445 -18.98 -15.63 1.17
CA ALA A 445 -18.17 -15.93 0.00
C ALA A 445 -18.87 -15.39 -1.27
N PHE A 446 -18.09 -14.71 -2.12
CA PHE A 446 -18.57 -14.20 -3.40
C PHE A 446 -17.98 -15.04 -4.54
N GLU A 447 -18.81 -15.88 -5.17
CA GLU A 447 -18.38 -16.84 -6.22
C GLU A 447 -17.65 -16.20 -7.41
N ASN A 448 -17.92 -14.94 -7.70
CA ASN A 448 -17.46 -14.25 -8.89
C ASN A 448 -16.61 -13.01 -8.62
N GLU A 449 -16.08 -12.90 -7.40
CA GLU A 449 -15.09 -11.90 -7.00
C GLU A 449 -13.72 -12.56 -6.73
N ALA A 450 -12.68 -11.76 -6.91
CA ALA A 450 -11.30 -12.13 -6.59
C ALA A 450 -10.89 -11.54 -5.22
N HIS A 451 -9.65 -11.03 -5.11
CA HIS A 451 -9.13 -10.43 -3.88
C HIS A 451 -9.95 -9.23 -3.39
N GLN A 452 -10.66 -8.57 -4.29
CA GLN A 452 -11.46 -7.39 -4.02
C GLN A 452 -12.91 -7.60 -4.50
N VAL A 453 -13.87 -6.99 -3.79
CA VAL A 453 -15.28 -6.96 -4.22
C VAL A 453 -15.52 -5.72 -5.06
N PHE A 454 -15.62 -5.87 -6.37
CA PHE A 454 -15.77 -4.78 -7.33
C PHE A 454 -17.17 -4.67 -7.94
N LYS A 455 -17.92 -5.77 -8.01
CA LYS A 455 -19.25 -5.74 -8.65
C LYS A 455 -20.24 -4.97 -7.78
N PRO A 456 -20.98 -3.98 -8.33
CA PRO A 456 -21.84 -3.11 -7.53
C PRO A 456 -22.86 -3.86 -6.69
N GLN A 457 -23.48 -4.92 -7.22
CA GLN A 457 -24.46 -5.72 -6.47
C GLN A 457 -23.82 -6.45 -5.28
N ASN A 458 -22.60 -6.98 -5.47
CA ASN A 458 -21.85 -7.62 -4.40
C ASN A 458 -21.40 -6.61 -3.34
N SER A 459 -21.05 -5.39 -3.77
CA SER A 459 -20.70 -4.30 -2.86
C SER A 459 -21.85 -3.90 -1.95
N LEU A 460 -23.09 -3.90 -2.45
CA LEU A 460 -24.29 -3.65 -1.62
C LEU A 460 -24.48 -4.76 -0.57
N VAL A 461 -24.27 -6.02 -0.96
CA VAL A 461 -24.32 -7.15 -0.01
C VAL A 461 -23.19 -7.03 1.02
N TRP A 462 -21.98 -6.73 0.56
CA TRP A 462 -20.82 -6.54 1.42
C TRP A 462 -21.08 -5.48 2.51
N ASN A 463 -21.56 -4.30 2.12
CA ASN A 463 -21.87 -3.21 3.05
C ASN A 463 -22.98 -3.60 4.05
N ARG A 464 -24.05 -4.27 3.59
CA ARG A 464 -25.13 -4.74 4.47
C ARG A 464 -24.63 -5.74 5.51
N GLU A 465 -23.79 -6.69 5.10
CA GLU A 465 -23.24 -7.70 6.00
C GLU A 465 -22.23 -7.06 6.99
N PHE A 466 -21.38 -6.16 6.48
CA PHE A 466 -20.37 -5.44 7.27
C PHE A 466 -21.03 -4.60 8.38
N PHE A 467 -21.92 -3.70 8.03
CA PHE A 467 -22.58 -2.85 9.03
C PHE A 467 -23.57 -3.62 9.89
N GLY A 468 -24.29 -4.58 9.33
CA GLY A 468 -25.19 -5.44 10.10
C GLY A 468 -24.48 -6.26 11.17
N TRP A 469 -23.24 -6.70 10.91
CA TRP A 469 -22.41 -7.38 11.89
C TRP A 469 -21.96 -6.44 13.01
N LEU A 470 -21.47 -5.26 12.64
CA LEU A 470 -21.06 -4.24 13.62
C LEU A 470 -22.25 -3.75 14.47
N ASP A 471 -23.40 -3.50 13.87
CA ASP A 471 -24.60 -3.07 14.59
C ASP A 471 -25.09 -4.12 15.59
N LYS A 472 -24.92 -5.40 15.28
CA LYS A 472 -25.31 -6.49 16.17
C LYS A 472 -24.43 -6.67 17.40
N TYR A 473 -23.12 -6.41 17.28
CA TYR A 473 -22.16 -6.77 18.32
C TYR A 473 -21.40 -5.59 18.92
N VAL A 474 -21.39 -4.44 18.25
CA VAL A 474 -20.63 -3.24 18.70
C VAL A 474 -21.56 -2.13 19.13
N LYS A 475 -22.74 -1.92 18.48
CA LYS A 475 -23.77 -0.96 18.93
C LYS A 475 -24.70 -1.60 19.92
#